data_e3180c34ed1605d1b693e30ee4336ff3
#
_entry.id   e3180c34ed1605d1b693e30ee4336ff3
#
_cell.length_a   1.000
_cell.length_b   1.000
_cell.length_c   1.000
_cell.angle_alpha   90.00
_cell.angle_beta   90.00
_cell.angle_gamma   90.00
#
_symmetry.space_group_name_H-M   'P 1'
#
loop_
_entity.id
_entity.type
_entity.pdbx_description
1 polymer ?
#
loop_
_entity_poly.entity_id
_entity_poly.type
_entity_poly.pdbx_seq_one_letter_code
_entity_poly.pdbx_strand_id
1 'polypeptide(L)'
;MDRARLREATPDEILRFMPLKTPLLRPFPATILCLLGIGLIGAQEKAKAKRALDTALLPIEDISGLPRVLLIGDSISIGYTVAVREKLEGKANVHRPLSNCGPTIAGLERLDAWLATGGADKKWDVIHFNWGLHDLKYLGPNGENLAEPGSPGSHRQVSPEDYRKNLGTLVTRLQKTGARLIWRSTTPVPKGAKGRVPGDAVVYNQIAGDVMAQAKVPVHDLYGFAIARLDRIQKPDDVHFTPEGSAILADDVVRVILETLQP
;
A
#
# COMPACT_ATOMS: atom_id res chain seq x y z
N MET A 1 27.70 -93.07 -31.17
CA MET A 1 28.38 -93.23 -29.88
C MET A 1 29.56 -92.37 -29.92
N ASP A 2 29.50 -91.18 -29.37
CA ASP A 2 30.72 -90.42 -29.12
C ASP A 2 30.49 -89.49 -27.94
N ARG A 3 31.32 -89.63 -26.92
CA ARG A 3 31.33 -88.88 -25.69
C ARG A 3 32.20 -87.63 -25.88
N ALA A 4 31.61 -86.49 -26.08
CA ALA A 4 32.38 -85.22 -26.06
C ALA A 4 32.60 -84.74 -24.61
N ARG A 5 33.87 -84.51 -24.30
CA ARG A 5 34.37 -84.12 -23.02
C ARG A 5 33.93 -82.63 -22.66
N LEU A 6 33.31 -82.51 -21.53
CA LEU A 6 33.14 -81.23 -20.88
C LEU A 6 34.53 -80.75 -20.36
N ARG A 7 35.06 -79.67 -20.85
CA ARG A 7 36.17 -78.95 -20.25
C ARG A 7 35.62 -77.92 -19.30
N GLU A 8 36.02 -78.03 -18.03
CA GLU A 8 35.77 -77.05 -16.98
C GLU A 8 36.57 -75.76 -17.31
N ALA A 9 35.89 -74.64 -17.38
CA ALA A 9 36.51 -73.33 -17.58
C ALA A 9 37.20 -72.87 -16.26
N THR A 10 38.41 -72.36 -16.37
CA THR A 10 39.17 -71.85 -15.20
C THR A 10 38.59 -70.51 -14.68
N PRO A 11 38.86 -70.15 -13.43
CA PRO A 11 38.31 -68.96 -12.79
C PRO A 11 38.63 -67.61 -13.52
N ASP A 12 39.67 -67.56 -14.32
CA ASP A 12 40.06 -66.39 -15.06
C ASP A 12 39.22 -66.09 -16.33
N GLU A 13 38.52 -67.11 -16.87
CA GLU A 13 37.65 -66.91 -18.04
C GLU A 13 36.27 -66.39 -17.67
N ILE A 14 35.87 -66.49 -16.41
CA ILE A 14 34.56 -66.03 -15.93
C ILE A 14 34.52 -64.50 -15.74
N LEU A 15 35.69 -63.86 -15.59
CA LEU A 15 35.78 -62.39 -15.36
C LEU A 15 35.66 -61.55 -16.63
N ARG A 16 35.65 -62.15 -17.83
CA ARG A 16 35.64 -61.41 -19.13
C ARG A 16 34.24 -61.10 -19.68
N PHE A 17 33.16 -61.54 -19.07
CA PHE A 17 31.78 -61.34 -19.61
C PHE A 17 30.77 -60.77 -18.64
N MET A 18 31.22 -60.02 -17.61
CA MET A 18 30.28 -59.17 -16.84
C MET A 18 30.16 -57.79 -17.47
N PRO A 19 29.01 -57.37 -18.00
CA PRO A 19 28.83 -55.97 -18.38
C PRO A 19 28.83 -55.11 -17.12
N LEU A 20 29.73 -54.15 -17.02
CA LEU A 20 29.74 -53.07 -16.04
C LEU A 20 28.43 -52.28 -16.20
N LYS A 21 27.47 -52.53 -15.34
CA LYS A 21 26.30 -51.65 -15.17
C LYS A 21 26.80 -50.37 -14.50
N THR A 22 27.11 -49.39 -15.30
CA THR A 22 27.24 -48.00 -14.84
C THR A 22 25.87 -47.58 -14.28
N PRO A 23 25.78 -47.03 -13.06
CA PRO A 23 24.55 -46.42 -12.59
C PRO A 23 24.29 -45.19 -13.44
N LEU A 24 23.23 -45.22 -14.24
CA LEU A 24 22.65 -44.06 -14.91
C LEU A 24 22.23 -43.10 -13.79
N LEU A 25 23.02 -42.07 -13.54
CA LEU A 25 22.58 -40.89 -12.84
C LEU A 25 21.39 -40.32 -13.65
N ARG A 26 20.19 -40.52 -13.13
CA ARG A 26 19.01 -39.82 -13.62
C ARG A 26 19.24 -38.32 -13.39
N PRO A 27 19.13 -37.47 -14.43
CA PRO A 27 19.16 -36.03 -14.21
C PRO A 27 17.96 -35.67 -13.35
N PHE A 28 18.20 -35.13 -12.15
CA PHE A 28 17.15 -34.45 -11.38
C PHE A 28 16.65 -33.30 -12.25
N PRO A 29 15.32 -33.15 -12.42
CA PRO A 29 14.80 -32.08 -13.23
C PRO A 29 15.16 -30.74 -12.58
N ALA A 30 15.97 -29.93 -13.24
CA ALA A 30 16.35 -28.55 -12.84
C ALA A 30 15.15 -27.64 -12.61
N THR A 31 13.96 -28.05 -13.05
CA THR A 31 12.69 -27.33 -12.90
C THR A 31 12.19 -27.19 -11.47
N ILE A 32 12.54 -28.10 -10.55
CA ILE A 32 12.08 -28.02 -9.15
C ILE A 32 12.84 -26.95 -8.36
N LEU A 33 14.10 -26.67 -8.70
CA LEU A 33 14.89 -25.65 -7.99
C LEU A 33 14.42 -24.22 -8.30
N CYS A 34 13.95 -23.95 -9.52
CA CYS A 34 13.39 -22.65 -9.89
C CYS A 34 12.06 -22.32 -9.19
N LEU A 35 11.16 -23.32 -9.02
CA LEU A 35 9.87 -23.11 -8.37
C LEU A 35 10.00 -22.83 -6.87
N LEU A 36 10.97 -23.46 -6.20
CA LEU A 36 11.26 -23.18 -4.78
C LEU A 36 11.89 -21.80 -4.58
N GLY A 37 12.74 -21.34 -5.49
CA GLY A 37 13.35 -20.00 -5.45
C GLY A 37 12.31 -18.87 -5.60
N ILE A 38 11.37 -19.01 -6.52
CA ILE A 38 10.30 -18.00 -6.75
C ILE A 38 9.35 -17.94 -5.55
N GLY A 39 9.01 -19.07 -4.94
CA GLY A 39 8.16 -19.12 -3.74
C GLY A 39 8.81 -18.44 -2.52
N LEU A 40 10.11 -18.60 -2.32
CA LEU A 40 10.85 -17.99 -1.22
C LEU A 40 11.00 -16.46 -1.39
N ILE A 41 11.26 -15.99 -2.60
CA ILE A 41 11.35 -14.56 -2.91
C ILE A 41 9.99 -13.89 -2.64
N GLY A 42 8.90 -14.45 -3.14
CA GLY A 42 7.56 -13.93 -2.91
C GLY A 42 7.12 -13.93 -1.43
N ALA A 43 7.57 -14.91 -0.64
CA ALA A 43 7.31 -14.95 0.81
C ALA A 43 8.10 -13.87 1.56
N GLN A 44 9.37 -13.64 1.19
CA GLN A 44 10.20 -12.60 1.78
C GLN A 44 9.68 -11.19 1.46
N GLU A 45 9.23 -10.94 0.23
CA GLU A 45 8.64 -9.66 -0.16
C GLU A 45 7.32 -9.40 0.58
N LYS A 46 6.45 -10.40 0.71
CA LYS A 46 5.21 -10.29 1.50
C LYS A 46 5.51 -10.01 2.99
N ALA A 47 6.51 -10.67 3.57
CA ALA A 47 6.92 -10.44 4.95
C ALA A 47 7.50 -9.04 5.15
N LYS A 48 8.33 -8.55 4.21
CA LYS A 48 8.88 -7.19 4.21
C LYS A 48 7.77 -6.14 4.08
N ALA A 49 6.82 -6.34 3.16
CA ALA A 49 5.68 -5.45 2.99
C ALA A 49 4.79 -5.39 4.25
N LYS A 50 4.49 -6.54 4.85
CA LYS A 50 3.73 -6.60 6.11
C LYS A 50 4.47 -5.87 7.23
N ARG A 51 5.77 -6.11 7.41
CA ARG A 51 6.58 -5.42 8.42
C ARG A 51 6.60 -3.90 8.21
N ALA A 52 6.68 -3.43 6.97
CA ALA A 52 6.63 -2.01 6.67
C ALA A 52 5.27 -1.40 7.04
N LEU A 53 4.15 -2.08 6.77
CA LEU A 53 2.82 -1.64 7.18
C LEU A 53 2.68 -1.58 8.71
N ASP A 54 3.15 -2.61 9.42
CA ASP A 54 3.14 -2.64 10.88
C ASP A 54 4.02 -1.49 11.45
N THR A 55 5.20 -1.25 10.88
CA THR A 55 6.10 -0.16 11.28
C THR A 55 5.49 1.22 11.01
N ALA A 56 4.71 1.38 9.93
CA ALA A 56 4.04 2.64 9.63
C ALA A 56 3.11 3.09 10.76
N LEU A 57 2.47 2.13 11.46
CA LEU A 57 1.52 2.38 12.54
C LEU A 57 2.18 2.52 13.92
N LEU A 58 3.52 2.39 14.02
CA LEU A 58 4.21 2.65 15.27
C LEU A 58 4.40 4.16 15.51
N PRO A 59 4.32 4.62 16.77
CA PRO A 59 4.66 5.99 17.13
C PRO A 59 6.14 6.25 16.86
N ILE A 60 6.49 7.50 16.69
CA ILE A 60 7.87 7.98 16.64
C ILE A 60 8.09 9.01 17.75
N GLU A 61 9.34 9.16 18.15
CA GLU A 61 9.77 10.26 19.01
C GLU A 61 10.23 11.44 18.15
N ASP A 62 10.00 12.67 18.64
CA ASP A 62 10.45 13.86 17.95
C ASP A 62 11.94 14.10 18.15
N ILE A 63 12.64 14.37 17.07
CA ILE A 63 13.95 15.00 17.09
C ILE A 63 13.75 16.49 17.30
N SER A 64 14.33 17.04 18.37
CA SER A 64 14.18 18.45 18.73
C SER A 64 14.67 19.36 17.60
N GLY A 65 13.95 20.44 17.36
CA GLY A 65 14.29 21.44 16.33
C GLY A 65 13.85 21.11 14.91
N LEU A 66 13.35 19.87 14.65
CA LEU A 66 12.79 19.53 13.36
C LEU A 66 11.28 19.85 13.29
N PRO A 67 10.79 20.30 12.12
CA PRO A 67 9.36 20.54 11.92
C PRO A 67 8.56 19.23 12.07
N ARG A 68 7.30 19.37 12.51
CA ARG A 68 6.38 18.27 12.73
C ARG A 68 5.36 18.16 11.60
N VAL A 69 5.30 17.02 10.97
CA VAL A 69 4.40 16.71 9.86
C VAL A 69 3.43 15.62 10.30
N LEU A 70 2.13 15.83 10.09
CA LEU A 70 1.09 14.80 10.32
C LEU A 70 0.55 14.31 8.98
N LEU A 71 0.61 12.99 8.76
CA LEU A 71 -0.01 12.32 7.63
C LEU A 71 -1.34 11.73 8.05
N ILE A 72 -2.47 12.32 7.66
CA ILE A 72 -3.81 11.76 7.87
C ILE A 72 -4.26 11.07 6.59
N GLY A 73 -4.62 9.78 6.66
CA GLY A 73 -5.15 9.06 5.50
C GLY A 73 -5.33 7.57 5.76
N ASP A 74 -5.80 6.91 4.73
CA ASP A 74 -6.17 5.50 4.69
C ASP A 74 -4.97 4.54 4.48
N SER A 75 -5.25 3.34 3.97
CA SER A 75 -4.25 2.31 3.69
C SER A 75 -3.22 2.74 2.64
N ILE A 76 -3.56 3.65 1.72
CA ILE A 76 -2.60 4.17 0.75
C ILE A 76 -1.53 4.99 1.47
N SER A 77 -1.95 5.84 2.40
CA SER A 77 -1.03 6.63 3.22
C SER A 77 -0.19 5.74 4.15
N ILE A 78 -0.77 4.68 4.72
CA ILE A 78 -0.01 3.68 5.48
C ILE A 78 1.10 3.09 4.60
N GLY A 79 0.77 2.74 3.36
CA GLY A 79 1.70 2.10 2.41
C GLY A 79 2.96 2.92 2.13
N TYR A 80 2.86 4.24 2.04
CA TYR A 80 4.01 5.09 1.76
C TYR A 80 4.66 5.71 3.02
N THR A 81 4.06 5.60 4.21
CA THR A 81 4.53 6.31 5.43
C THR A 81 5.98 6.01 5.78
N VAL A 82 6.40 4.73 5.73
CA VAL A 82 7.78 4.33 6.09
C VAL A 82 8.78 4.98 5.15
N ALA A 83 8.55 4.90 3.85
CA ALA A 83 9.42 5.52 2.86
C ALA A 83 9.45 7.06 2.98
N VAL A 84 8.33 7.71 3.35
CA VAL A 84 8.31 9.15 3.64
C VAL A 84 9.15 9.48 4.87
N ARG A 85 9.05 8.69 5.94
CA ARG A 85 9.88 8.85 7.16
C ARG A 85 11.37 8.73 6.84
N GLU A 86 11.77 7.70 6.10
CA GLU A 86 13.16 7.47 5.69
C GLU A 86 13.72 8.64 4.86
N LYS A 87 12.94 9.14 3.88
CA LYS A 87 13.36 10.25 3.00
C LYS A 87 13.39 11.62 3.69
N LEU A 88 12.63 11.78 4.77
CA LEU A 88 12.59 12.99 5.60
C LEU A 88 13.40 12.85 6.89
N GLU A 89 14.19 11.79 7.06
CA GLU A 89 15.11 11.65 8.19
C GLU A 89 16.04 12.85 8.30
N GLY A 90 16.16 13.40 9.51
CA GLY A 90 16.92 14.62 9.77
C GLY A 90 16.35 15.92 9.19
N LYS A 91 15.16 15.87 8.56
CA LYS A 91 14.49 17.03 7.95
C LYS A 91 13.13 17.34 8.56
N ALA A 92 12.39 16.31 9.01
CA ALA A 92 11.09 16.46 9.64
C ALA A 92 10.73 15.26 10.52
N ASN A 93 9.94 15.50 11.57
CA ASN A 93 9.30 14.46 12.38
C ASN A 93 7.98 14.08 11.73
N VAL A 94 7.90 12.90 11.09
CA VAL A 94 6.72 12.48 10.33
C VAL A 94 5.85 11.53 11.15
N HIS A 95 4.79 12.06 11.70
CA HIS A 95 3.78 11.33 12.45
C HIS A 95 2.59 10.90 11.57
N ARG A 96 1.84 9.95 12.08
CA ARG A 96 0.51 9.60 11.59
C ARG A 96 -0.36 9.05 12.72
N PRO A 97 -1.70 9.08 12.61
CA PRO A 97 -2.56 8.29 13.48
C PRO A 97 -2.18 6.81 13.44
N LEU A 98 -2.19 6.14 14.61
CA LEU A 98 -1.75 4.74 14.73
C LEU A 98 -2.81 3.74 14.21
N SER A 99 -3.65 4.20 13.28
CA SER A 99 -4.70 3.41 12.64
C SER A 99 -4.97 3.92 11.23
N ASN A 100 -5.76 3.15 10.47
CA ASN A 100 -6.35 3.62 9.22
C ASN A 100 -7.40 4.69 9.54
N CYS A 101 -7.34 5.85 8.86
CA CYS A 101 -8.24 6.97 9.13
C CYS A 101 -9.63 6.81 8.49
N GLY A 102 -9.84 5.78 7.66
CA GLY A 102 -11.16 5.41 7.15
C GLY A 102 -11.87 6.49 6.33
N PRO A 103 -13.21 6.55 6.38
CA PRO A 103 -14.03 7.56 5.72
C PRO A 103 -14.06 8.88 6.48
N THR A 104 -14.61 9.93 5.86
CA THR A 104 -14.81 11.25 6.49
C THR A 104 -15.59 11.17 7.79
N ILE A 105 -16.53 10.24 7.94
CA ILE A 105 -17.28 10.01 9.18
C ILE A 105 -16.33 9.70 10.35
N ALA A 106 -15.36 8.80 10.13
CA ALA A 106 -14.35 8.50 11.14
C ALA A 106 -13.47 9.71 11.46
N GLY A 107 -13.24 10.58 10.46
CA GLY A 107 -12.56 11.87 10.63
C GLY A 107 -13.33 12.78 11.58
N LEU A 108 -14.64 12.92 11.40
CA LEU A 108 -15.49 13.75 12.27
C LEU A 108 -15.44 13.29 13.73
N GLU A 109 -15.38 11.98 13.96
CA GLU A 109 -15.38 11.37 15.29
C GLU A 109 -13.99 11.44 15.97
N ARG A 110 -12.91 11.26 15.21
CA ARG A 110 -11.60 10.94 15.78
C ARG A 110 -10.52 12.01 15.53
N LEU A 111 -10.82 13.09 14.81
CA LEU A 111 -9.80 14.08 14.41
C LEU A 111 -9.02 14.62 15.61
N ASP A 112 -9.66 14.92 16.74
CA ASP A 112 -8.97 15.49 17.89
C ASP A 112 -7.95 14.51 18.49
N ALA A 113 -8.29 13.22 18.55
CA ALA A 113 -7.35 12.18 18.97
C ALA A 113 -6.18 12.02 17.99
N TRP A 114 -6.43 12.19 16.70
CA TRP A 114 -5.36 12.14 15.69
C TRP A 114 -4.45 13.37 15.74
N LEU A 115 -5.01 14.54 16.01
CA LEU A 115 -4.25 15.77 16.21
C LEU A 115 -3.37 15.73 17.46
N ALA A 116 -3.76 14.95 18.47
CA ALA A 116 -2.99 14.71 19.69
C ALA A 116 -1.85 13.69 19.53
N THR A 117 -1.68 13.10 18.36
CA THR A 117 -0.60 12.11 18.09
C THR A 117 0.77 12.74 18.40
N GLY A 118 1.61 12.03 19.16
CA GLY A 118 2.95 12.50 19.52
C GLY A 118 2.97 13.66 20.54
N GLY A 119 1.84 13.94 21.23
CA GLY A 119 1.70 14.94 22.29
C GLY A 119 0.64 15.99 21.97
N ALA A 120 -0.36 16.12 22.87
CA ALA A 120 -1.52 17.00 22.67
C ALA A 120 -1.18 18.49 22.74
N ASP A 121 -0.11 18.84 23.41
CA ASP A 121 0.41 20.22 23.59
C ASP A 121 1.33 20.68 22.46
N LYS A 122 1.69 19.78 21.54
CA LYS A 122 2.61 20.07 20.44
C LYS A 122 1.85 20.55 19.21
N LYS A 123 2.44 21.50 18.48
CA LYS A 123 1.89 22.04 17.24
C LYS A 123 2.36 21.24 16.04
N TRP A 124 1.57 21.29 14.97
CA TRP A 124 1.93 20.78 13.64
C TRP A 124 2.42 21.93 12.75
N ASP A 125 3.50 21.70 12.01
CA ASP A 125 3.96 22.63 10.98
C ASP A 125 3.24 22.37 9.67
N VAL A 126 3.04 21.09 9.33
CA VAL A 126 2.33 20.66 8.12
C VAL A 126 1.37 19.52 8.46
N ILE A 127 0.16 19.59 7.92
CA ILE A 127 -0.79 18.46 7.91
C ILE A 127 -1.09 18.11 6.45
N HIS A 128 -0.64 16.93 6.02
CA HIS A 128 -0.91 16.35 4.72
C HIS A 128 -2.01 15.29 4.87
N PHE A 129 -3.19 15.51 4.27
CA PHE A 129 -4.37 14.72 4.58
C PHE A 129 -5.18 14.31 3.36
N ASN A 130 -5.91 13.21 3.51
CA ASN A 130 -6.88 12.70 2.53
C ASN A 130 -7.96 11.85 3.20
N TRP A 131 -9.16 11.95 2.64
CA TRP A 131 -10.26 11.00 2.71
C TRP A 131 -10.84 10.81 1.31
N GLY A 132 -11.39 9.66 0.99
CA GLY A 132 -12.04 9.40 -0.30
C GLY A 132 -12.25 7.92 -0.61
N LEU A 133 -11.20 7.08 -0.68
CA LEU A 133 -11.34 5.66 -1.05
C LEU A 133 -12.27 4.86 -0.13
N HIS A 134 -12.41 5.26 1.13
CA HIS A 134 -13.37 4.68 2.05
C HIS A 134 -14.75 5.29 1.92
N ASP A 135 -14.85 6.57 1.55
CA ASP A 135 -16.12 7.25 1.37
C ASP A 135 -16.86 6.71 0.14
N LEU A 136 -16.15 6.58 -0.98
CA LEU A 136 -16.70 6.14 -2.27
C LEU A 136 -16.96 4.64 -2.38
N LYS A 137 -16.44 3.81 -1.44
CA LYS A 137 -16.68 2.36 -1.49
C LYS A 137 -18.14 2.03 -1.20
N TYR A 138 -18.59 0.89 -1.72
CA TYR A 138 -19.95 0.42 -1.54
C TYR A 138 -20.07 -0.49 -0.31
N LEU A 139 -21.16 -0.28 0.43
CA LEU A 139 -21.64 -1.15 1.48
C LEU A 139 -22.91 -1.85 1.01
N GLY A 140 -23.17 -3.05 1.52
CA GLY A 140 -24.45 -3.75 1.36
C GLY A 140 -25.54 -3.20 2.30
N PRO A 141 -26.79 -3.68 2.17
CA PRO A 141 -27.92 -3.17 2.91
C PRO A 141 -27.78 -3.32 4.45
N ASN A 142 -27.00 -4.29 4.92
CA ASN A 142 -26.74 -4.49 6.36
C ASN A 142 -25.32 -4.03 6.75
N GLY A 143 -24.64 -3.22 5.93
CA GLY A 143 -23.30 -2.74 6.19
C GLY A 143 -22.17 -3.68 5.76
N GLU A 144 -22.46 -4.69 4.91
CA GLU A 144 -21.44 -5.57 4.35
C GLU A 144 -20.39 -4.76 3.59
N ASN A 145 -19.14 -4.96 3.96
CA ASN A 145 -18.04 -4.17 3.41
C ASN A 145 -17.68 -4.60 1.98
N LEU A 146 -17.46 -3.63 1.10
CA LEU A 146 -17.09 -3.86 -0.30
C LEU A 146 -18.15 -4.66 -1.08
N ALA A 147 -19.42 -4.31 -0.87
CA ALA A 147 -20.52 -4.86 -1.64
C ALA A 147 -20.38 -4.53 -3.13
N GLU A 148 -20.95 -5.40 -3.98
CA GLU A 148 -20.94 -5.17 -5.42
C GLU A 148 -21.78 -3.93 -5.77
N PRO A 149 -21.21 -2.94 -6.47
CA PRO A 149 -21.96 -1.79 -6.93
C PRO A 149 -23.14 -2.21 -7.83
N GLY A 150 -24.32 -1.65 -7.56
CA GLY A 150 -25.54 -2.00 -8.30
C GLY A 150 -26.30 -3.22 -7.79
N SER A 151 -25.78 -3.96 -6.78
CA SER A 151 -26.58 -4.99 -6.11
C SER A 151 -27.74 -4.37 -5.34
N PRO A 152 -28.85 -5.10 -5.13
CA PRO A 152 -29.98 -4.58 -4.39
C PRO A 152 -29.58 -4.08 -3.00
N GLY A 153 -29.91 -2.82 -2.69
CA GLY A 153 -29.59 -2.17 -1.41
C GLY A 153 -28.13 -1.74 -1.23
N SER A 154 -27.24 -1.98 -2.21
CA SER A 154 -25.87 -1.47 -2.14
C SER A 154 -25.83 0.06 -2.29
N HIS A 155 -24.98 0.71 -1.50
CA HIS A 155 -24.85 2.17 -1.50
C HIS A 155 -23.42 2.59 -1.16
N ARG A 156 -23.01 3.78 -1.56
CA ARG A 156 -21.72 4.33 -1.15
C ARG A 156 -21.68 4.53 0.36
N GLN A 157 -20.56 4.25 1.00
CA GLN A 157 -20.40 4.39 2.45
C GLN A 157 -20.67 5.83 2.90
N VAL A 158 -20.25 6.81 2.11
CA VAL A 158 -20.58 8.22 2.28
C VAL A 158 -21.02 8.77 0.94
N SER A 159 -22.21 9.35 0.88
CA SER A 159 -22.70 9.96 -0.35
C SER A 159 -21.81 11.14 -0.79
N PRO A 160 -21.79 11.52 -2.08
CA PRO A 160 -21.08 12.71 -2.55
C PRO A 160 -21.49 13.99 -1.81
N GLU A 161 -22.76 14.13 -1.45
CA GLU A 161 -23.28 15.26 -0.69
C GLU A 161 -22.74 15.28 0.74
N ASP A 162 -22.83 14.16 1.46
CA ASP A 162 -22.31 14.04 2.83
C ASP A 162 -20.79 14.18 2.85
N TYR A 163 -20.09 13.64 1.83
CA TYR A 163 -18.64 13.81 1.69
C TYR A 163 -18.26 15.30 1.62
N ARG A 164 -18.94 16.10 0.82
CA ARG A 164 -18.73 17.55 0.74
C ARG A 164 -18.89 18.23 2.09
N LYS A 165 -19.98 17.93 2.79
CA LYS A 165 -20.31 18.49 4.12
C LYS A 165 -19.28 18.10 5.16
N ASN A 166 -18.98 16.80 5.24
CA ASN A 166 -18.02 16.26 6.20
C ASN A 166 -16.63 16.83 5.99
N LEU A 167 -16.17 16.85 4.72
CA LEU A 167 -14.85 17.36 4.38
C LEU A 167 -14.72 18.86 4.70
N GLY A 168 -15.74 19.66 4.41
CA GLY A 168 -15.77 21.07 4.79
C GLY A 168 -15.63 21.29 6.30
N THR A 169 -16.34 20.47 7.08
CA THR A 169 -16.22 20.48 8.56
C THR A 169 -14.82 20.11 9.02
N LEU A 170 -14.24 19.06 8.45
CA LEU A 170 -12.91 18.57 8.78
C LEU A 170 -11.83 19.63 8.44
N VAL A 171 -11.91 20.24 7.26
CA VAL A 171 -10.99 21.30 6.85
C VAL A 171 -11.06 22.48 7.79
N THR A 172 -12.26 22.91 8.18
CA THR A 172 -12.44 23.99 9.15
C THR A 172 -11.80 23.66 10.51
N ARG A 173 -11.88 22.41 10.97
CA ARG A 173 -11.21 21.97 12.20
C ARG A 173 -9.70 21.91 12.03
N LEU A 174 -9.20 21.43 10.91
CA LEU A 174 -7.77 21.39 10.60
C LEU A 174 -7.16 22.79 10.54
N GLN A 175 -7.86 23.77 9.95
CA GLN A 175 -7.39 25.18 9.91
C GLN A 175 -7.17 25.78 11.30
N LYS A 176 -7.96 25.38 12.29
CA LYS A 176 -7.80 25.85 13.69
C LYS A 176 -6.48 25.42 14.34
N THR A 177 -5.78 24.45 13.79
CA THR A 177 -4.46 24.00 14.29
C THR A 177 -3.35 25.02 14.00
N GLY A 178 -3.55 25.91 13.02
CA GLY A 178 -2.54 26.85 12.54
C GLY A 178 -1.46 26.19 11.65
N ALA A 179 -1.54 24.89 11.39
CA ALA A 179 -0.62 24.19 10.50
C ALA A 179 -0.84 24.58 9.03
N ARG A 180 0.20 24.49 8.22
CA ARG A 180 0.07 24.52 6.76
C ARG A 180 -0.60 23.24 6.29
N LEU A 181 -1.74 23.37 5.64
CA LEU A 181 -2.56 22.24 5.20
C LEU A 181 -2.26 21.89 3.74
N ILE A 182 -2.23 20.60 3.43
CA ILE A 182 -2.14 20.08 2.06
C ILE A 182 -3.15 18.96 1.93
N TRP A 183 -4.13 19.12 1.05
CA TRP A 183 -5.03 18.05 0.71
C TRP A 183 -4.44 17.20 -0.43
N ARG A 184 -4.33 15.89 -0.23
CA ARG A 184 -3.90 14.94 -1.25
C ARG A 184 -5.12 14.38 -1.98
N SER A 185 -5.14 14.44 -3.32
CA SER A 185 -6.22 13.84 -4.10
C SER A 185 -6.29 12.33 -3.91
N THR A 186 -7.51 11.79 -3.90
CA THR A 186 -7.79 10.35 -3.81
C THR A 186 -7.24 9.63 -5.03
N THR A 187 -6.47 8.57 -4.82
CA THR A 187 -5.81 7.81 -5.88
C THR A 187 -6.80 7.04 -6.75
N PRO A 188 -6.41 6.63 -7.98
CA PRO A 188 -7.30 5.96 -8.91
C PRO A 188 -7.89 4.65 -8.39
N VAL A 189 -9.14 4.39 -8.78
CA VAL A 189 -9.81 3.09 -8.62
C VAL A 189 -9.66 2.33 -9.94
N PRO A 190 -8.89 1.23 -10.00
CA PRO A 190 -8.74 0.45 -11.22
C PRO A 190 -10.00 -0.38 -11.50
N LYS A 191 -10.12 -0.84 -12.74
CA LYS A 191 -11.13 -1.82 -13.12
C LYS A 191 -10.93 -3.10 -12.27
N GLY A 192 -12.02 -3.72 -11.82
CA GLY A 192 -11.95 -4.94 -11.00
C GLY A 192 -11.80 -4.70 -9.49
N ALA A 193 -11.53 -3.49 -9.04
CA ALA A 193 -11.44 -3.19 -7.61
C ALA A 193 -12.77 -3.43 -6.90
N LYS A 194 -12.76 -4.36 -5.93
CA LYS A 194 -13.97 -4.77 -5.20
C LYS A 194 -14.67 -3.59 -4.52
N GLY A 195 -15.99 -3.57 -4.62
CA GLY A 195 -16.86 -2.62 -3.93
C GLY A 195 -16.60 -1.16 -4.30
N ARG A 196 -16.10 -0.89 -5.49
CA ARG A 196 -15.84 0.47 -6.00
C ARG A 196 -16.11 0.55 -7.50
N VAL A 197 -16.44 1.74 -7.96
CA VAL A 197 -16.68 2.02 -9.38
C VAL A 197 -15.49 2.80 -9.94
N PRO A 198 -14.85 2.34 -11.03
CA PRO A 198 -13.87 3.15 -11.76
C PRO A 198 -14.45 4.52 -12.13
N GLY A 199 -13.68 5.58 -11.88
CA GLY A 199 -14.13 6.96 -12.10
C GLY A 199 -14.75 7.66 -10.89
N ASP A 200 -15.25 6.94 -9.87
CA ASP A 200 -15.79 7.56 -8.66
C ASP A 200 -14.74 8.44 -7.95
N ALA A 201 -13.47 8.05 -7.98
CA ALA A 201 -12.39 8.88 -7.42
C ALA A 201 -12.31 10.26 -8.08
N VAL A 202 -12.62 10.39 -9.37
CA VAL A 202 -12.65 11.69 -10.07
C VAL A 202 -13.77 12.56 -9.52
N VAL A 203 -14.96 12.00 -9.31
CA VAL A 203 -16.12 12.71 -8.75
C VAL A 203 -15.81 13.22 -7.33
N TYR A 204 -15.26 12.37 -6.48
CA TYR A 204 -14.90 12.76 -5.11
C TYR A 204 -13.75 13.76 -5.08
N ASN A 205 -12.78 13.65 -5.98
CA ASN A 205 -11.69 14.61 -6.12
C ASN A 205 -12.17 15.99 -6.58
N GLN A 206 -13.16 16.04 -7.48
CA GLN A 206 -13.77 17.29 -7.91
C GLN A 206 -14.48 17.98 -6.73
N ILE A 207 -15.28 17.24 -5.97
CA ILE A 207 -15.95 17.74 -4.76
C ILE A 207 -14.95 18.28 -3.75
N ALA A 208 -13.90 17.51 -3.50
CA ALA A 208 -12.84 17.92 -2.58
C ALA A 208 -12.09 19.16 -3.09
N GLY A 209 -11.79 19.22 -4.40
CA GLY A 209 -11.15 20.38 -5.02
C GLY A 209 -11.95 21.67 -4.80
N ASP A 210 -13.29 21.62 -4.94
CA ASP A 210 -14.17 22.76 -4.66
C ASP A 210 -14.08 23.19 -3.19
N VAL A 211 -14.11 22.21 -2.25
CA VAL A 211 -13.97 22.49 -0.80
C VAL A 211 -12.61 23.11 -0.50
N MET A 212 -11.52 22.59 -1.07
CA MET A 212 -10.18 23.10 -0.86
C MET A 212 -9.99 24.49 -1.45
N ALA A 213 -10.55 24.76 -2.63
CA ALA A 213 -10.52 26.08 -3.24
C ALA A 213 -11.22 27.14 -2.37
N GLN A 214 -12.41 26.83 -1.83
CA GLN A 214 -13.14 27.68 -0.89
C GLN A 214 -12.35 27.95 0.40
N ALA A 215 -11.67 26.91 0.91
CA ALA A 215 -10.87 26.98 2.12
C ALA A 215 -9.44 27.52 1.89
N LYS A 216 -9.04 27.79 0.64
CA LYS A 216 -7.68 28.19 0.26
C LYS A 216 -6.61 27.17 0.70
N VAL A 217 -6.93 25.90 0.65
CA VAL A 217 -6.01 24.81 0.96
C VAL A 217 -5.37 24.29 -0.32
N PRO A 218 -4.04 24.22 -0.43
CA PRO A 218 -3.35 23.64 -1.58
C PRO A 218 -3.73 22.20 -1.83
N VAL A 219 -3.80 21.83 -3.11
CA VAL A 219 -4.09 20.48 -3.58
C VAL A 219 -2.79 19.82 -4.07
N HIS A 220 -2.45 18.68 -3.50
CA HIS A 220 -1.44 17.77 -4.01
C HIS A 220 -2.12 16.75 -4.94
N ASP A 221 -1.92 16.88 -6.25
CA ASP A 221 -2.55 15.99 -7.25
C ASP A 221 -1.85 14.63 -7.36
N LEU A 222 -1.98 13.81 -6.30
CA LEU A 222 -1.47 12.45 -6.31
C LEU A 222 -2.29 11.52 -7.23
N TYR A 223 -3.54 11.88 -7.57
CA TYR A 223 -4.34 11.17 -8.58
C TYR A 223 -3.67 11.28 -9.96
N GLY A 224 -3.40 12.49 -10.42
CA GLY A 224 -2.73 12.73 -11.71
C GLY A 224 -1.33 12.12 -11.76
N PHE A 225 -0.58 12.20 -10.66
CA PHE A 225 0.72 11.55 -10.55
C PHE A 225 0.62 10.02 -10.70
N ALA A 226 -0.36 9.39 -10.04
CA ALA A 226 -0.54 7.94 -10.04
C ALA A 226 -1.11 7.42 -11.37
N ILE A 227 -2.14 8.10 -11.94
CA ILE A 227 -2.83 7.63 -13.15
C ILE A 227 -1.87 7.47 -14.34
N ALA A 228 -0.87 8.33 -14.46
CA ALA A 228 0.14 8.27 -15.50
C ALA A 228 1.10 7.09 -15.37
N ARG A 229 1.03 6.32 -14.29
CA ARG A 229 1.98 5.25 -13.92
C ARG A 229 1.29 3.96 -13.46
N LEU A 230 -0.04 3.87 -13.56
CA LEU A 230 -0.86 2.81 -12.93
C LEU A 230 -0.32 1.40 -13.18
N ASP A 231 -0.04 1.06 -14.44
CA ASP A 231 0.41 -0.27 -14.85
C ASP A 231 1.71 -0.73 -14.15
N ARG A 232 2.49 0.22 -13.66
CA ARG A 232 3.80 -0.04 -13.03
C ARG A 232 3.72 -0.03 -11.51
N ILE A 233 2.79 0.72 -10.92
CA ILE A 233 2.81 1.02 -9.49
C ILE A 233 1.62 0.47 -8.73
N GLN A 234 0.45 0.31 -9.37
CA GLN A 234 -0.76 -0.18 -8.70
C GLN A 234 -0.91 -1.69 -8.87
N LYS A 235 -1.47 -2.35 -7.87
CA LYS A 235 -1.80 -3.77 -7.96
C LYS A 235 -2.98 -3.98 -8.92
N PRO A 236 -2.97 -5.03 -9.74
CA PRO A 236 -4.12 -5.37 -10.58
C PRO A 236 -5.39 -5.55 -9.73
N ASP A 237 -6.53 -5.05 -10.22
CA ASP A 237 -7.86 -5.18 -9.61
C ASP A 237 -7.94 -4.73 -8.13
N ASP A 238 -6.99 -3.92 -7.68
CA ASP A 238 -6.87 -3.47 -6.28
C ASP A 238 -6.51 -1.97 -6.24
N VAL A 239 -7.10 -1.24 -5.28
CA VAL A 239 -6.80 0.17 -5.06
C VAL A 239 -5.42 0.41 -4.46
N HIS A 240 -4.78 -0.64 -3.92
CA HIS A 240 -3.47 -0.54 -3.28
C HIS A 240 -2.33 -0.58 -4.30
N PHE A 241 -1.20 -0.08 -3.88
CA PHE A 241 0.02 -0.03 -4.68
C PHE A 241 0.96 -1.18 -4.32
N THR A 242 1.87 -1.52 -5.23
CA THR A 242 2.99 -2.41 -4.93
C THR A 242 3.93 -1.74 -3.91
N PRO A 243 4.86 -2.47 -3.27
CA PRO A 243 5.87 -1.84 -2.42
C PRO A 243 6.67 -0.76 -3.15
N GLU A 244 7.09 -1.02 -4.39
CA GLU A 244 7.78 -0.06 -5.27
C GLU A 244 6.86 1.10 -5.63
N GLY A 245 5.61 0.82 -5.94
CA GLY A 245 4.60 1.84 -6.22
C GLY A 245 4.39 2.76 -5.02
N SER A 246 4.33 2.22 -3.81
CA SER A 246 4.23 3.01 -2.58
C SER A 246 5.48 3.88 -2.35
N ALA A 247 6.68 3.39 -2.68
CA ALA A 247 7.91 4.16 -2.60
C ALA A 247 7.93 5.30 -3.63
N ILE A 248 7.41 5.07 -4.84
CA ILE A 248 7.25 6.10 -5.88
C ILE A 248 6.24 7.18 -5.45
N LEU A 249 5.13 6.79 -4.83
CA LEU A 249 4.18 7.76 -4.25
C LEU A 249 4.83 8.58 -3.12
N ALA A 250 5.68 7.94 -2.30
CA ALA A 250 6.42 8.61 -1.24
C ALA A 250 7.34 9.73 -1.77
N ASP A 251 7.98 9.53 -2.94
CA ASP A 251 8.83 10.56 -3.56
C ASP A 251 8.05 11.85 -3.83
N ASP A 252 6.84 11.73 -4.38
CA ASP A 252 6.01 12.90 -4.67
C ASP A 252 5.43 13.54 -3.40
N VAL A 253 5.03 12.73 -2.41
CA VAL A 253 4.58 13.21 -1.09
C VAL A 253 5.70 13.99 -0.39
N VAL A 254 6.93 13.48 -0.41
CA VAL A 254 8.11 14.13 0.19
C VAL A 254 8.42 15.47 -0.50
N ARG A 255 8.37 15.49 -1.85
CA ARG A 255 8.57 16.72 -2.62
C ARG A 255 7.62 17.83 -2.16
N VAL A 256 6.32 17.54 -2.11
CA VAL A 256 5.29 18.51 -1.73
C VAL A 256 5.43 18.95 -0.27
N ILE A 257 5.77 18.05 0.64
CA ILE A 257 6.03 18.40 2.05
C ILE A 257 7.24 19.33 2.16
N LEU A 258 8.35 19.02 1.49
CA LEU A 258 9.55 19.85 1.52
C LEU A 258 9.32 21.24 0.92
N GLU A 259 8.59 21.34 -0.19
CA GLU A 259 8.18 22.62 -0.79
C GLU A 259 7.34 23.44 0.19
N THR A 260 6.44 22.79 0.93
CA THR A 260 5.59 23.45 1.94
C THR A 260 6.38 23.87 3.17
N LEU A 261 7.44 23.15 3.54
CA LEU A 261 8.28 23.48 4.71
C LEU A 261 9.24 24.66 4.44
N GLN A 262 9.46 25.03 3.19
CA GLN A 262 10.23 26.22 2.85
C GLN A 262 9.54 27.50 3.39
N PRO A 263 10.32 28.54 3.79
CA PRO A 263 9.79 29.79 4.30
C PRO A 263 8.93 30.54 3.28
#